data_54cca429d4ad728e6910a942c0c1154b
#
_entry.id   54cca429d4ad728e6910a942c0c1154b
#
_cell.length_a   1.000
_cell.length_b   1.000
_cell.length_c   1.000
_cell.angle_alpha   90.00
_cell.angle_beta   90.00
_cell.angle_gamma   90.00
#
_symmetry.space_group_name_H-M   'P 1'
#
loop_
_entity.id
_entity.type
_entity.pdbx_description
1 polymer ?
#
loop_
_entity_poly.entity_id
_entity_poly.type
_entity_poly.pdbx_seq_one_letter_code
_entity_poly.pdbx_strand_id
1 'polypeptide(L)'
;MTFLGLGFLGFLLINVFFFMYHLLGLRKWLFLSAIVIVLNYSNFTAYFGNVNADDNVEQADLKIASLNTQLFGYFDASKKNRPDWEKDVVRTINQLDPDVLCFQEFLSMGKFDLDYFKKKLNYPYAHFKVLKDGRKKGTFGMVVFSKFPIIKTGGIEFSQYTGNMGAWIDVEVKNKIVRVMNVHLQSIRFSRADYRIIENPQEELKIEQSKTILRRIKNAACIRADQIDVLMNQLKNSPYPMILCGDFNEPPVSYGYGQVSKLLNDIYTQTNFGIETTYTGKFPAYRID
;
A
#
# COMPACT_ATOMS: atom_id res chain seq x y z
N MET A 1 -4.84 14.45 -11.27
CA MET A 1 -4.58 13.03 -11.60
C MET A 1 -5.24 12.09 -10.60
N THR A 2 -5.11 12.25 -9.30
CA THR A 2 -5.60 11.29 -8.27
C THR A 2 -7.11 10.98 -8.36
N PHE A 3 -7.98 11.97 -8.63
CA PHE A 3 -9.41 11.70 -8.80
C PHE A 3 -9.72 10.81 -10.00
N LEU A 4 -9.07 11.07 -11.11
CA LEU A 4 -9.22 10.25 -12.31
C LEU A 4 -8.68 8.84 -12.09
N GLY A 5 -7.61 8.71 -11.29
CA GLY A 5 -7.06 7.42 -10.90
C GLY A 5 -8.02 6.58 -10.07
N LEU A 6 -8.73 7.19 -9.09
CA LEU A 6 -9.73 6.50 -8.29
C LEU A 6 -10.94 6.03 -9.12
N GLY A 7 -11.31 6.75 -10.17
CA GLY A 7 -12.39 6.38 -11.09
C GLY A 7 -11.92 5.65 -12.35
N PHE A 8 -10.63 5.36 -12.49
CA PHE A 8 -10.04 4.91 -13.75
C PHE A 8 -10.76 3.71 -14.39
N LEU A 9 -10.99 2.65 -13.61
CA LEU A 9 -11.67 1.46 -14.14
C LEU A 9 -13.10 1.76 -14.61
N GLY A 10 -13.83 2.60 -13.89
CA GLY A 10 -15.17 3.04 -14.30
C GLY A 10 -15.13 3.84 -15.60
N PHE A 11 -14.22 4.80 -15.71
CA PHE A 11 -14.06 5.58 -16.95
C PHE A 11 -13.60 4.70 -18.13
N LEU A 12 -12.73 3.73 -17.89
CA LEU A 12 -12.31 2.78 -18.92
C LEU A 12 -13.50 1.95 -19.41
N LEU A 13 -14.30 1.38 -18.51
CA LEU A 13 -15.49 0.60 -18.87
C LEU A 13 -16.51 1.43 -19.67
N ILE A 14 -16.75 2.69 -19.29
CA ILE A 14 -17.60 3.60 -20.04
C ILE A 14 -17.05 3.81 -21.46
N ASN A 15 -15.73 4.03 -21.60
CA ASN A 15 -15.11 4.20 -22.91
C ASN A 15 -15.19 2.94 -23.77
N VAL A 16 -14.98 1.76 -23.18
CA VAL A 16 -15.17 0.47 -23.89
C VAL A 16 -16.61 0.30 -24.36
N PHE A 17 -17.59 0.66 -23.51
CA PHE A 17 -19.00 0.63 -23.90
C PHE A 17 -19.29 1.56 -25.08
N PHE A 18 -18.80 2.81 -25.05
CA PHE A 18 -18.95 3.74 -26.19
C PHE A 18 -18.22 3.26 -27.45
N PHE A 19 -17.04 2.65 -27.29
CA PHE A 19 -16.32 2.03 -28.39
C PHE A 19 -17.17 0.96 -29.08
N MET A 20 -17.74 0.01 -28.32
CA MET A 20 -18.60 -1.06 -28.84
C MET A 20 -19.88 -0.49 -29.49
N TYR A 21 -20.54 0.48 -28.85
CA TYR A 21 -21.73 1.14 -29.40
C TYR A 21 -21.45 1.81 -30.76
N HIS A 22 -20.34 2.51 -30.90
CA HIS A 22 -19.97 3.16 -32.16
C HIS A 22 -19.44 2.19 -33.20
N LEU A 23 -18.85 1.07 -32.80
CA LEU A 23 -18.42 -0.01 -33.67
C LEU A 23 -19.63 -0.67 -34.37
N LEU A 24 -20.65 -1.02 -33.60
CA LEU A 24 -21.87 -1.61 -34.11
C LEU A 24 -22.61 -0.68 -35.09
N GLY A 25 -22.56 0.63 -34.85
CA GLY A 25 -23.16 1.65 -35.71
C GLY A 25 -22.26 2.14 -36.87
N LEU A 26 -21.05 1.61 -37.03
CA LEU A 26 -20.01 2.06 -37.97
C LEU A 26 -19.80 3.58 -37.96
N ARG A 27 -19.85 4.19 -36.79
CA ARG A 27 -19.78 5.65 -36.62
C ARG A 27 -18.36 6.13 -36.47
N LYS A 28 -18.00 7.29 -37.06
CA LYS A 28 -16.68 7.90 -36.98
C LYS A 28 -16.19 8.18 -35.55
N TRP A 29 -17.07 8.35 -34.57
CA TRP A 29 -16.77 8.54 -33.16
C TRP A 29 -16.06 7.34 -32.49
N LEU A 30 -16.08 6.16 -33.15
CA LEU A 30 -15.29 5.00 -32.79
C LEU A 30 -13.81 5.34 -32.57
N PHE A 31 -13.22 6.18 -33.43
CA PHE A 31 -11.81 6.54 -33.37
C PHE A 31 -11.47 7.33 -32.09
N LEU A 32 -12.39 8.16 -31.60
CA LEU A 32 -12.16 8.90 -30.36
C LEU A 32 -12.04 7.95 -29.15
N SER A 33 -12.97 7.02 -29.01
CA SER A 33 -12.92 6.02 -27.93
C SER A 33 -11.69 5.11 -28.06
N ALA A 34 -11.33 4.70 -29.28
CA ALA A 34 -10.13 3.92 -29.55
C ALA A 34 -8.87 4.66 -29.12
N ILE A 35 -8.72 5.94 -29.46
CA ILE A 35 -7.59 6.77 -29.05
C ILE A 35 -7.51 6.86 -27.53
N VAL A 36 -8.63 7.10 -26.83
CA VAL A 36 -8.66 7.16 -25.36
C VAL A 36 -8.22 5.83 -24.74
N ILE A 37 -8.69 4.69 -25.26
CA ILE A 37 -8.29 3.36 -24.78
C ILE A 37 -6.79 3.14 -25.00
N VAL A 38 -6.27 3.44 -26.17
CA VAL A 38 -4.84 3.27 -26.50
C VAL A 38 -3.95 4.16 -25.61
N LEU A 39 -4.33 5.43 -25.43
CA LEU A 39 -3.57 6.34 -24.54
C LEU A 39 -3.58 5.93 -23.08
N ASN A 40 -4.56 5.13 -22.67
CA ASN A 40 -4.66 4.60 -21.30
C ASN A 40 -4.16 3.16 -21.16
N TYR A 41 -3.55 2.60 -22.18
CA TYR A 41 -3.08 1.20 -22.15
C TYR A 41 -2.08 0.95 -21.01
N SER A 42 -1.12 1.85 -20.79
CA SER A 42 -0.15 1.73 -19.69
C SER A 42 -0.80 1.81 -18.31
N ASN A 43 -1.84 2.63 -18.16
CA ASN A 43 -2.61 2.70 -16.92
C ASN A 43 -3.42 1.41 -16.70
N PHE A 44 -3.95 0.81 -17.75
CA PHE A 44 -4.64 -0.47 -17.68
C PHE A 44 -3.69 -1.59 -17.26
N THR A 45 -2.51 -1.68 -17.86
CA THR A 45 -1.52 -2.70 -17.51
C THR A 45 -0.97 -2.56 -16.08
N ALA A 46 -1.03 -1.37 -15.49
CA ALA A 46 -0.69 -1.16 -14.08
C ALA A 46 -1.72 -1.78 -13.11
N TYR A 47 -2.99 -1.87 -13.53
CA TYR A 47 -4.04 -2.55 -12.76
C TYR A 47 -4.09 -4.05 -13.03
N PHE A 48 -3.81 -4.45 -14.26
CA PHE A 48 -4.06 -5.79 -14.73
C PHE A 48 -2.74 -6.56 -14.87
N GLY A 49 -2.54 -7.52 -13.98
CA GLY A 49 -1.45 -8.48 -14.13
C GLY A 49 -1.68 -9.36 -15.37
N ASN A 50 -0.67 -9.48 -16.21
CA ASN A 50 -0.76 -10.14 -17.54
C ASN A 50 0.13 -11.40 -17.65
N VAL A 51 0.68 -11.87 -16.54
CA VAL A 51 1.60 -13.01 -16.54
C VAL A 51 1.03 -14.12 -15.67
N ASN A 52 1.04 -15.33 -16.18
CA ASN A 52 0.83 -16.49 -15.33
C ASN A 52 2.02 -16.60 -14.39
N ALA A 53 1.76 -16.72 -13.09
CA ALA A 53 2.80 -16.93 -12.10
C ALA A 53 3.71 -18.08 -12.56
N ASP A 54 5.00 -17.83 -12.55
CA ASP A 54 5.97 -18.92 -12.73
C ASP A 54 5.91 -19.78 -11.47
N ASP A 55 5.61 -21.06 -11.61
CA ASP A 55 5.48 -22.03 -10.51
C ASP A 55 6.81 -22.28 -9.75
N ASN A 56 7.89 -21.63 -10.16
CA ASN A 56 9.22 -21.71 -9.53
C ASN A 56 9.39 -20.90 -8.23
N VAL A 57 8.32 -20.52 -7.58
CA VAL A 57 8.32 -19.76 -6.30
C VAL A 57 9.05 -20.52 -5.16
N GLU A 58 9.17 -21.84 -5.25
CA GLU A 58 9.87 -22.66 -4.26
C GLU A 58 11.38 -22.39 -4.17
N GLN A 59 11.97 -21.70 -5.15
CA GLN A 59 13.40 -21.38 -5.20
C GLN A 59 13.73 -19.92 -4.90
N ALA A 60 12.77 -19.15 -4.35
CA ALA A 60 13.01 -17.76 -4.01
C ALA A 60 14.10 -17.63 -2.93
N ASP A 61 15.09 -16.77 -3.18
CA ASP A 61 16.20 -16.52 -2.25
C ASP A 61 15.79 -15.70 -1.03
N LEU A 62 14.66 -14.98 -1.11
CA LEU A 62 14.16 -14.07 -0.09
C LEU A 62 12.65 -13.97 -0.19
N LYS A 63 11.95 -14.34 0.89
CA LYS A 63 10.51 -14.20 1.02
C LYS A 63 10.19 -12.99 1.91
N ILE A 64 9.39 -12.05 1.39
CA ILE A 64 9.00 -10.84 2.12
C ILE A 64 7.49 -10.78 2.25
N ALA A 65 7.01 -10.35 3.42
CA ALA A 65 5.61 -10.00 3.64
C ALA A 65 5.48 -8.57 4.14
N SER A 66 4.41 -7.89 3.72
CA SER A 66 4.06 -6.54 4.17
C SER A 66 2.61 -6.52 4.64
N LEU A 67 2.35 -5.86 5.77
CA LEU A 67 1.02 -5.79 6.37
C LEU A 67 0.85 -4.51 7.18
N ASN A 68 -0.18 -3.72 6.86
CA ASN A 68 -0.65 -2.66 7.73
C ASN A 68 -1.44 -3.27 8.90
N THR A 69 -0.92 -3.13 10.11
CA THR A 69 -1.49 -3.75 11.31
C THR A 69 -2.67 -2.97 11.89
N GLN A 70 -2.97 -1.76 11.39
CA GLN A 70 -4.05 -0.90 11.86
C GLN A 70 -4.07 -0.77 13.39
N LEU A 71 -2.90 -0.56 14.00
CA LEU A 71 -2.72 -0.46 15.46
C LEU A 71 -3.29 -1.68 16.22
N PHE A 72 -3.31 -2.84 15.57
CA PHE A 72 -3.92 -4.05 16.10
C PHE A 72 -5.41 -3.85 16.48
N GLY A 73 -6.09 -2.93 15.82
CA GLY A 73 -7.51 -2.61 16.10
C GLY A 73 -7.74 -1.99 17.48
N TYR A 74 -6.70 -1.56 18.18
CA TYR A 74 -6.77 -1.09 19.58
C TYR A 74 -7.73 0.08 19.77
N PHE A 75 -7.80 0.99 18.80
CA PHE A 75 -8.68 2.17 18.87
C PHE A 75 -10.03 1.97 18.19
N ASP A 76 -10.27 0.83 17.58
CA ASP A 76 -11.54 0.53 16.93
C ASP A 76 -12.50 -0.13 17.91
N ALA A 77 -13.55 0.61 18.32
CA ALA A 77 -14.55 0.08 19.23
C ALA A 77 -15.30 -1.16 18.69
N SER A 78 -15.41 -1.30 17.35
CA SER A 78 -16.02 -2.48 16.72
C SER A 78 -15.11 -3.71 16.81
N LYS A 79 -13.81 -3.50 16.94
CA LYS A 79 -12.78 -4.56 17.06
C LYS A 79 -12.47 -4.92 18.52
N LYS A 80 -12.95 -4.16 19.52
CA LYS A 80 -12.80 -4.49 20.95
C LYS A 80 -13.34 -5.86 21.32
N ASN A 81 -14.28 -6.40 20.54
CA ASN A 81 -14.85 -7.73 20.71
C ASN A 81 -14.12 -8.82 19.91
N ARG A 82 -12.95 -8.54 19.31
CA ARG A 82 -12.08 -9.54 18.69
C ARG A 82 -10.82 -9.74 19.51
N PRO A 83 -10.87 -10.49 20.63
CA PRO A 83 -9.71 -10.70 21.50
C PRO A 83 -8.60 -11.53 20.83
N ASP A 84 -8.87 -12.16 19.69
CA ASP A 84 -7.97 -13.10 19.02
C ASP A 84 -7.29 -12.52 17.76
N TRP A 85 -7.45 -11.23 17.50
CA TRP A 85 -6.87 -10.60 16.32
C TRP A 85 -5.35 -10.76 16.23
N GLU A 86 -4.65 -10.58 17.33
CA GLU A 86 -3.20 -10.84 17.42
C GLU A 86 -2.86 -12.29 17.09
N LYS A 87 -3.66 -13.25 17.57
CA LYS A 87 -3.44 -14.67 17.27
C LYS A 87 -3.64 -14.96 15.78
N ASP A 88 -4.61 -14.31 15.12
CA ASP A 88 -4.84 -14.49 13.69
C ASP A 88 -3.67 -13.96 12.86
N VAL A 89 -3.14 -12.78 13.20
CA VAL A 89 -1.93 -12.24 12.56
C VAL A 89 -0.75 -13.18 12.77
N VAL A 90 -0.48 -13.59 14.02
CA VAL A 90 0.63 -14.49 14.34
C VAL A 90 0.49 -15.82 13.60
N ARG A 91 -0.70 -16.40 13.56
CA ARG A 91 -0.96 -17.65 12.83
C ARG A 91 -0.68 -17.48 11.33
N THR A 92 -1.21 -16.43 10.72
CA THR A 92 -1.05 -16.17 9.29
C THR A 92 0.43 -15.95 8.93
N ILE A 93 1.14 -15.14 9.70
CA ILE A 93 2.56 -14.88 9.45
C ILE A 93 3.39 -16.16 9.64
N ASN A 94 3.11 -16.97 10.67
CA ASN A 94 3.81 -18.25 10.86
C ASN A 94 3.52 -19.26 9.75
N GLN A 95 2.33 -19.24 9.15
CA GLN A 95 1.99 -20.08 8.00
C GLN A 95 2.70 -19.59 6.71
N LEU A 96 2.80 -18.28 6.50
CA LEU A 96 3.52 -17.70 5.38
C LEU A 96 5.03 -17.86 5.53
N ASP A 97 5.52 -17.85 6.76
CA ASP A 97 6.94 -17.96 7.13
C ASP A 97 7.88 -17.06 6.31
N PRO A 98 7.65 -15.74 6.22
CA PRO A 98 8.52 -14.84 5.46
C PRO A 98 9.88 -14.66 6.14
N ASP A 99 10.91 -14.38 5.34
CA ASP A 99 12.26 -14.11 5.85
C ASP A 99 12.38 -12.69 6.39
N VAL A 100 11.67 -11.75 5.75
CA VAL A 100 11.53 -10.36 6.20
C VAL A 100 10.06 -9.99 6.26
N LEU A 101 9.65 -9.38 7.37
CA LEU A 101 8.27 -8.97 7.60
C LEU A 101 8.20 -7.48 7.92
N CYS A 102 7.44 -6.75 7.12
CA CYS A 102 7.23 -5.31 7.24
C CYS A 102 5.85 -4.99 7.82
N PHE A 103 5.80 -4.36 8.98
CA PHE A 103 4.57 -3.86 9.58
C PHE A 103 4.48 -2.35 9.50
N GLN A 104 3.35 -1.84 9.02
CA GLN A 104 2.93 -0.45 9.15
C GLN A 104 1.94 -0.34 10.30
N GLU A 105 1.80 0.86 10.86
CA GLU A 105 0.93 1.16 12.01
C GLU A 105 1.12 0.20 13.20
N PHE A 106 2.38 -0.18 13.47
CA PHE A 106 2.67 -1.06 14.58
C PHE A 106 2.53 -0.33 15.91
N LEU A 107 1.75 -0.91 16.84
CA LEU A 107 1.60 -0.43 18.20
C LEU A 107 2.24 -1.41 19.19
N SER A 108 3.29 -0.97 19.86
CA SER A 108 3.92 -1.69 20.96
C SER A 108 3.32 -1.21 22.30
N MET A 109 2.57 -2.08 22.98
CA MET A 109 1.90 -1.69 24.22
C MET A 109 1.68 -2.86 25.17
N GLY A 110 2.05 -2.64 26.44
CA GLY A 110 1.86 -3.61 27.52
C GLY A 110 2.58 -4.93 27.22
N LYS A 111 1.86 -6.04 27.27
CA LYS A 111 2.42 -7.38 26.96
C LYS A 111 2.65 -7.62 25.47
N PHE A 112 2.11 -6.78 24.60
CA PHE A 112 2.26 -6.85 23.13
C PHE A 112 3.33 -5.86 22.68
N ASP A 113 4.54 -6.02 23.20
CA ASP A 113 5.70 -5.23 22.83
C ASP A 113 6.49 -5.86 21.68
N LEU A 114 7.56 -5.21 21.26
CA LEU A 114 8.41 -5.69 20.16
C LEU A 114 8.99 -7.08 20.46
N ASP A 115 9.43 -7.33 21.69
CA ASP A 115 10.07 -8.59 22.09
C ASP A 115 9.05 -9.75 22.11
N TYR A 116 7.82 -9.47 22.50
CA TYR A 116 6.71 -10.41 22.37
C TYR A 116 6.54 -10.88 20.92
N PHE A 117 6.44 -9.93 19.98
CA PHE A 117 6.27 -10.27 18.57
C PHE A 117 7.50 -10.94 17.97
N LYS A 118 8.73 -10.50 18.31
CA LYS A 118 9.96 -11.20 17.92
C LYS A 118 9.91 -12.68 18.31
N LYS A 119 9.53 -12.96 19.55
CA LYS A 119 9.45 -14.34 20.07
C LYS A 119 8.33 -15.13 19.42
N LYS A 120 7.14 -14.54 19.27
CA LYS A 120 5.95 -15.23 18.71
C LYS A 120 6.07 -15.52 17.23
N LEU A 121 6.73 -14.65 16.49
CA LEU A 121 6.94 -14.75 15.05
C LEU A 121 8.31 -15.34 14.70
N ASN A 122 9.11 -15.73 15.70
CA ASN A 122 10.42 -16.35 15.56
C ASN A 122 11.42 -15.51 14.72
N TYR A 123 11.46 -14.20 14.95
CA TYR A 123 12.46 -13.33 14.32
C TYR A 123 13.57 -12.94 15.30
N PRO A 124 14.85 -13.27 14.99
CA PRO A 124 15.97 -12.89 15.84
C PRO A 124 16.26 -11.38 15.77
N TYR A 125 15.98 -10.73 14.63
CA TYR A 125 16.29 -9.33 14.38
C TYR A 125 15.05 -8.52 14.10
N ALA A 126 15.06 -7.26 14.54
CA ALA A 126 14.00 -6.30 14.22
C ALA A 126 14.55 -4.86 14.26
N HIS A 127 14.02 -4.02 13.40
CA HIS A 127 14.21 -2.57 13.43
C HIS A 127 12.85 -1.89 13.65
N PHE A 128 12.73 -1.16 14.77
CA PHE A 128 11.53 -0.40 15.09
C PHE A 128 11.80 1.09 14.91
N LYS A 129 11.31 1.67 13.82
CA LYS A 129 11.31 3.13 13.62
C LYS A 129 10.11 3.71 14.35
N VAL A 130 10.37 4.36 15.46
CA VAL A 130 9.36 5.00 16.30
C VAL A 130 8.94 6.32 15.68
N LEU A 131 7.64 6.52 15.48
CA LEU A 131 7.05 7.79 15.10
C LEU A 131 6.70 8.61 16.33
N LYS A 132 6.06 7.98 17.32
CA LYS A 132 5.61 8.61 18.54
C LYS A 132 5.72 7.66 19.71
N ASP A 133 6.41 8.11 20.75
CA ASP A 133 6.40 7.46 22.04
C ASP A 133 5.25 8.03 22.87
N GLY A 134 4.22 7.24 23.06
CA GLY A 134 3.01 7.60 23.81
C GLY A 134 3.11 7.26 25.31
N ARG A 135 4.25 6.76 25.78
CA ARG A 135 4.45 6.29 27.17
C ARG A 135 3.33 5.35 27.62
N LYS A 136 2.35 5.83 28.42
CA LYS A 136 1.22 5.02 28.93
C LYS A 136 0.28 4.51 27.82
N LYS A 137 0.26 5.15 26.63
CA LYS A 137 -0.60 4.76 25.50
C LYS A 137 0.10 3.88 24.48
N GLY A 138 1.34 3.47 24.74
CA GLY A 138 2.15 2.65 23.85
C GLY A 138 3.00 3.45 22.87
N THR A 139 3.97 2.77 22.29
CA THR A 139 4.90 3.31 21.28
C THR A 139 4.40 2.91 19.90
N PHE A 140 4.32 3.88 19.03
CA PHE A 140 3.74 3.74 17.70
C PHE A 140 4.78 3.98 16.61
N GLY A 141 4.75 3.19 15.54
CA GLY A 141 5.67 3.36 14.43
C GLY A 141 5.58 2.26 13.38
N MET A 142 6.71 1.95 12.77
CA MET A 142 6.87 0.89 11.79
C MET A 142 7.94 -0.10 12.22
N VAL A 143 7.72 -1.37 11.96
CA VAL A 143 8.67 -2.43 12.29
C VAL A 143 9.05 -3.21 11.04
N VAL A 144 10.34 -3.56 10.94
CA VAL A 144 10.82 -4.55 9.99
C VAL A 144 11.49 -5.66 10.81
N PHE A 145 10.92 -6.85 10.77
CA PHE A 145 11.51 -8.07 11.34
C PHE A 145 12.32 -8.80 10.29
N SER A 146 13.39 -9.47 10.69
CA SER A 146 14.26 -10.22 9.79
C SER A 146 14.77 -11.50 10.43
N LYS A 147 14.81 -12.60 9.66
CA LYS A 147 15.55 -13.82 10.01
C LYS A 147 17.05 -13.64 9.76
N PHE A 148 17.42 -12.75 8.85
CA PHE A 148 18.83 -12.43 8.53
C PHE A 148 19.39 -11.34 9.46
N PRO A 149 20.69 -11.35 9.74
CA PRO A 149 21.34 -10.26 10.44
C PRO A 149 21.12 -8.93 9.74
N ILE A 150 20.74 -7.92 10.53
CA ILE A 150 20.58 -6.55 10.03
C ILE A 150 21.95 -5.86 10.10
N ILE A 151 22.49 -5.47 8.95
CA ILE A 151 23.78 -4.80 8.83
C ILE A 151 23.64 -3.31 9.14
N LYS A 152 22.60 -2.69 8.61
CA LYS A 152 22.33 -1.26 8.77
C LYS A 152 20.84 -1.00 8.76
N THR A 153 20.44 0.06 9.45
CA THR A 153 19.04 0.50 9.54
C THR A 153 18.94 1.99 9.29
N GLY A 154 17.74 2.43 8.91
CA GLY A 154 17.44 3.85 8.83
C GLY A 154 15.96 4.14 8.71
N GLY A 155 15.66 5.43 8.64
CA GLY A 155 14.29 5.90 8.46
C GLY A 155 14.19 6.90 7.32
N ILE A 156 12.99 7.03 6.79
CA ILE A 156 12.61 8.10 5.86
C ILE A 156 11.64 8.99 6.60
N GLU A 157 12.03 10.24 6.79
CA GLU A 157 11.22 11.24 7.46
C GLU A 157 10.59 12.14 6.39
N PHE A 158 9.27 12.25 6.44
CA PHE A 158 8.54 13.16 5.57
C PHE A 158 8.41 14.52 6.26
N SER A 159 8.56 15.60 5.49
CA SER A 159 8.63 16.97 5.99
C SER A 159 7.39 17.47 6.73
N GLN A 160 6.28 16.74 6.65
CA GLN A 160 5.03 17.10 7.30
C GLN A 160 4.72 16.14 8.46
N TYR A 161 4.30 16.68 9.59
CA TYR A 161 3.85 15.91 10.78
C TYR A 161 2.51 15.20 10.49
N THR A 162 2.57 14.19 9.63
CA THR A 162 1.36 13.49 9.17
C THR A 162 1.12 12.15 9.86
N GLY A 163 2.11 11.64 10.59
CA GLY A 163 2.07 10.29 11.15
C GLY A 163 2.53 9.22 10.17
N ASN A 164 3.14 9.65 9.06
CA ASN A 164 3.64 8.79 8.00
C ASN A 164 5.17 8.80 8.01
N MET A 165 5.77 7.69 7.61
CA MET A 165 7.23 7.51 7.60
C MET A 165 7.61 6.34 6.71
N GLY A 166 8.92 6.16 6.52
CA GLY A 166 9.51 4.91 6.06
C GLY A 166 10.56 4.40 7.03
N ALA A 167 10.77 3.09 7.00
CA ALA A 167 11.86 2.39 7.68
C ALA A 167 12.57 1.51 6.68
N TRP A 168 13.88 1.33 6.80
CA TRP A 168 14.60 0.40 5.96
C TRP A 168 15.67 -0.35 6.75
N ILE A 169 15.98 -1.53 6.26
CA ILE A 169 17.07 -2.37 6.75
C ILE A 169 17.92 -2.84 5.56
N ASP A 170 19.21 -3.00 5.79
CA ASP A 170 20.13 -3.70 4.89
C ASP A 170 20.40 -5.08 5.50
N VAL A 171 20.10 -6.12 4.74
CA VAL A 171 20.32 -7.53 5.12
C VAL A 171 21.21 -8.23 4.13
N GLU A 172 22.00 -9.18 4.61
CA GLU A 172 22.83 -10.02 3.77
C GLU A 172 22.11 -11.32 3.41
N VAL A 173 21.91 -11.55 2.13
CA VAL A 173 21.27 -12.76 1.58
C VAL A 173 22.23 -13.37 0.57
N LYS A 174 22.71 -14.59 0.81
CA LYS A 174 23.64 -15.30 -0.07
C LYS A 174 24.84 -14.44 -0.51
N ASN A 175 25.51 -13.80 0.44
CA ASN A 175 26.66 -12.91 0.22
C ASN A 175 26.36 -11.64 -0.62
N LYS A 176 25.09 -11.25 -0.71
CA LYS A 176 24.66 -9.99 -1.35
C LYS A 176 23.88 -9.15 -0.36
N ILE A 177 24.17 -7.87 -0.30
CA ILE A 177 23.40 -6.95 0.53
C ILE A 177 22.17 -6.49 -0.26
N VAL A 178 21.00 -6.60 0.35
CA VAL A 178 19.73 -6.14 -0.18
C VAL A 178 19.12 -5.16 0.81
N ARG A 179 18.63 -4.02 0.32
CA ARG A 179 17.87 -3.05 1.11
C ARG A 179 16.40 -3.36 1.02
N VAL A 180 15.76 -3.60 2.17
CA VAL A 180 14.30 -3.70 2.28
C VAL A 180 13.77 -2.42 2.87
N MET A 181 12.91 -1.74 2.11
CA MET A 181 12.26 -0.49 2.51
C MET A 181 10.79 -0.75 2.78
N ASN A 182 10.33 -0.29 3.92
CA ASN A 182 8.93 -0.33 4.35
C ASN A 182 8.42 1.10 4.45
N VAL A 183 7.35 1.45 3.73
CA VAL A 183 6.80 2.81 3.71
C VAL A 183 5.32 2.82 4.10
N HIS A 184 4.89 3.92 4.72
CA HIS A 184 3.48 4.20 4.96
C HIS A 184 3.20 5.65 4.60
N LEU A 185 2.49 5.86 3.48
CA LEU A 185 2.18 7.17 2.95
C LEU A 185 0.83 7.68 3.47
N GLN A 186 0.56 8.96 3.22
CA GLN A 186 -0.61 9.66 3.72
C GLN A 186 -1.92 9.02 3.29
N SER A 187 -2.70 8.56 4.27
CA SER A 187 -4.07 8.10 4.06
C SER A 187 -5.03 9.28 3.86
N ILE A 188 -6.18 9.05 3.22
CA ILE A 188 -7.21 10.08 3.01
C ILE A 188 -7.84 10.50 4.34
N ARG A 189 -7.80 9.65 5.36
CA ARG A 189 -8.36 9.87 6.70
C ARG A 189 -9.86 10.20 6.64
N PHE A 190 -10.63 9.35 5.96
CA PHE A 190 -12.07 9.46 5.98
C PHE A 190 -12.61 9.31 7.41
N SER A 191 -13.56 10.18 7.77
CA SER A 191 -14.31 10.04 9.01
C SER A 191 -15.38 8.95 8.87
N ARG A 192 -15.94 8.50 9.99
CA ARG A 192 -17.09 7.55 9.95
C ARG A 192 -18.29 8.13 9.21
N ALA A 193 -18.45 9.45 9.21
CA ALA A 193 -19.49 10.14 8.45
C ALA A 193 -19.20 10.07 6.94
N ASP A 194 -17.94 10.25 6.53
CA ASP A 194 -17.55 10.15 5.12
C ASP A 194 -17.80 8.73 4.58
N TYR A 195 -17.44 7.68 5.37
CA TYR A 195 -17.72 6.29 4.98
C TYR A 195 -19.21 6.01 4.82
N ARG A 196 -20.07 6.51 5.72
CA ARG A 196 -21.53 6.36 5.58
C ARG A 196 -22.07 6.96 4.28
N ILE A 197 -21.55 8.12 3.89
CA ILE A 197 -21.94 8.78 2.64
C ILE A 197 -21.48 7.97 1.43
N ILE A 198 -20.26 7.44 1.46
CA ILE A 198 -19.70 6.64 0.37
C ILE A 198 -20.45 5.31 0.23
N GLU A 199 -20.81 4.67 1.34
CA GLU A 199 -21.49 3.39 1.38
C GLU A 199 -23.00 3.49 1.04
N ASN A 200 -23.63 4.62 1.32
CA ASN A 200 -25.07 4.84 1.11
C ASN A 200 -25.32 6.12 0.28
N PRO A 201 -24.97 6.13 -1.02
CA PRO A 201 -25.10 7.31 -1.86
C PRO A 201 -26.57 7.72 -2.15
N GLN A 202 -27.56 6.94 -1.70
CA GLN A 202 -28.99 7.25 -1.83
C GLN A 202 -29.51 8.20 -0.74
N GLU A 203 -28.80 8.36 0.38
CA GLU A 203 -29.10 9.43 1.32
C GLU A 203 -28.69 10.75 0.68
N GLU A 204 -29.56 11.79 0.74
CA GLU A 204 -29.33 13.11 0.12
C GLU A 204 -27.90 13.60 0.35
N LEU A 205 -27.05 13.42 -0.65
CA LEU A 205 -25.68 13.93 -0.67
C LEU A 205 -25.73 15.45 -0.66
N LYS A 206 -25.57 16.04 0.51
CA LYS A 206 -25.41 17.50 0.59
C LYS A 206 -24.13 17.89 -0.16
N ILE A 207 -24.25 18.82 -1.10
CA ILE A 207 -23.14 19.33 -1.94
C ILE A 207 -21.88 19.65 -1.09
N GLU A 208 -22.08 20.20 0.11
CA GLU A 208 -21.01 20.55 1.04
C GLU A 208 -20.24 19.32 1.58
N GLN A 209 -20.91 18.18 1.77
CA GLN A 209 -20.28 16.94 2.20
C GLN A 209 -19.41 16.35 1.09
N SER A 210 -19.92 16.37 -0.14
CA SER A 210 -19.15 15.94 -1.32
C SER A 210 -17.91 16.82 -1.52
N LYS A 211 -18.02 18.13 -1.40
CA LYS A 211 -16.87 19.06 -1.45
C LYS A 211 -15.84 18.76 -0.35
N THR A 212 -16.30 18.38 0.85
CA THR A 212 -15.40 18.03 1.95
C THR A 212 -14.62 16.76 1.66
N ILE A 213 -15.28 15.70 1.16
CA ILE A 213 -14.65 14.45 0.73
C ILE A 213 -13.62 14.74 -0.37
N LEU A 214 -14.01 15.48 -1.42
CA LEU A 214 -13.10 15.85 -2.52
C LEU A 214 -11.88 16.64 -2.02
N ARG A 215 -12.06 17.57 -1.07
CA ARG A 215 -10.95 18.32 -0.47
C ARG A 215 -10.00 17.42 0.30
N ARG A 216 -10.50 16.42 1.08
CA ARG A 216 -9.67 15.45 1.79
C ARG A 216 -8.84 14.61 0.82
N ILE A 217 -9.45 14.10 -0.26
CA ILE A 217 -8.77 13.33 -1.30
C ILE A 217 -7.65 14.18 -1.94
N LYS A 218 -7.97 15.43 -2.32
CA LYS A 218 -6.99 16.35 -2.91
C LYS A 218 -5.82 16.60 -1.95
N ASN A 219 -6.10 16.94 -0.69
CA ASN A 219 -5.05 17.25 0.27
C ASN A 219 -4.15 16.04 0.53
N ALA A 220 -4.74 14.85 0.70
CA ALA A 220 -3.96 13.62 0.86
C ALA A 220 -3.07 13.35 -0.35
N ALA A 221 -3.57 13.56 -1.57
CA ALA A 221 -2.81 13.40 -2.79
C ALA A 221 -1.62 14.37 -2.91
N CYS A 222 -1.81 15.65 -2.53
CA CYS A 222 -0.72 16.63 -2.52
C CYS A 222 0.37 16.21 -1.51
N ILE A 223 -0.04 15.83 -0.30
CA ILE A 223 0.91 15.37 0.74
C ILE A 223 1.67 14.12 0.27
N ARG A 224 0.98 13.14 -0.35
CA ARG A 224 1.65 11.95 -0.90
C ARG A 224 2.63 12.28 -2.01
N ALA A 225 2.32 13.24 -2.88
CA ALA A 225 3.25 13.66 -3.92
C ALA A 225 4.58 14.15 -3.31
N ASP A 226 4.51 15.01 -2.27
CA ASP A 226 5.71 15.49 -1.56
C ASP A 226 6.46 14.32 -0.90
N GLN A 227 5.73 13.36 -0.30
CA GLN A 227 6.32 12.16 0.32
C GLN A 227 7.00 11.25 -0.70
N ILE A 228 6.41 11.10 -1.88
CA ILE A 228 6.99 10.34 -2.99
C ILE A 228 8.27 11.00 -3.49
N ASP A 229 8.33 12.31 -3.60
CA ASP A 229 9.55 13.00 -4.04
C ASP A 229 10.71 12.75 -3.06
N VAL A 230 10.44 12.76 -1.75
CA VAL A 230 11.42 12.38 -0.72
C VAL A 230 11.83 10.90 -0.87
N LEU A 231 10.85 9.99 -1.06
CA LEU A 231 11.10 8.57 -1.27
C LEU A 231 11.95 8.32 -2.52
N MET A 232 11.63 8.96 -3.64
CA MET A 232 12.38 8.85 -4.89
C MET A 232 13.84 9.24 -4.74
N ASN A 233 14.13 10.26 -3.92
CA ASN A 233 15.51 10.62 -3.61
C ASN A 233 16.23 9.50 -2.84
N GLN A 234 15.57 8.85 -1.88
CA GLN A 234 16.13 7.71 -1.15
C GLN A 234 16.35 6.50 -2.06
N LEU A 235 15.42 6.22 -2.98
CA LEU A 235 15.54 5.12 -3.94
C LEU A 235 16.74 5.33 -4.88
N LYS A 236 16.88 6.53 -5.47
CA LYS A 236 17.99 6.85 -6.39
C LYS A 236 19.37 6.77 -5.75
N ASN A 237 19.45 7.05 -4.45
CA ASN A 237 20.71 7.07 -3.70
C ASN A 237 20.99 5.78 -2.92
N SER A 238 20.24 4.71 -3.16
CA SER A 238 20.51 3.42 -2.52
C SER A 238 21.78 2.80 -3.08
N PRO A 239 22.74 2.39 -2.23
CA PRO A 239 23.95 1.74 -2.70
C PRO A 239 23.76 0.25 -3.04
N TYR A 240 22.57 -0.31 -2.72
CA TYR A 240 22.29 -1.73 -2.89
C TYR A 240 21.01 -1.96 -3.72
N PRO A 241 20.86 -3.14 -4.33
CA PRO A 241 19.57 -3.59 -4.82
C PRO A 241 18.51 -3.46 -3.75
N MET A 242 17.29 -3.07 -4.13
CA MET A 242 16.27 -2.77 -3.14
C MET A 242 14.95 -3.42 -3.45
N ILE A 243 14.21 -3.69 -2.38
CA ILE A 243 12.81 -4.11 -2.40
C ILE A 243 12.04 -3.06 -1.62
N LEU A 244 11.00 -2.52 -2.24
CA LEU A 244 10.12 -1.52 -1.65
C LEU A 244 8.75 -2.15 -1.43
N CYS A 245 8.26 -2.10 -0.22
CA CYS A 245 6.92 -2.54 0.16
C CYS A 245 6.30 -1.57 1.16
N GLY A 246 5.02 -1.72 1.43
CA GLY A 246 4.29 -0.92 2.41
C GLY A 246 2.98 -0.39 1.88
N ASP A 247 2.29 0.40 2.71
CA ASP A 247 1.00 1.00 2.39
C ASP A 247 1.20 2.37 1.73
N PHE A 248 1.00 2.43 0.42
CA PHE A 248 1.10 3.67 -0.37
C PHE A 248 -0.16 4.52 -0.31
N ASN A 249 -1.29 3.96 0.13
CA ASN A 249 -2.59 4.64 0.14
C ASN A 249 -3.00 5.22 -1.22
N GLU A 250 -2.46 4.67 -2.32
CA GLU A 250 -2.70 5.12 -3.70
C GLU A 250 -2.92 3.94 -4.65
N PRO A 251 -3.84 4.08 -5.64
CA PRO A 251 -4.03 3.06 -6.66
C PRO A 251 -2.88 3.06 -7.69
N PRO A 252 -2.75 1.98 -8.51
CA PRO A 252 -1.65 1.83 -9.48
C PRO A 252 -1.58 2.88 -10.60
N VAL A 253 -2.53 3.78 -10.72
CA VAL A 253 -2.52 4.90 -11.70
C VAL A 253 -2.27 6.25 -11.02
N SER A 254 -1.69 6.23 -9.83
CA SER A 254 -1.35 7.45 -9.10
C SER A 254 -0.04 8.09 -9.59
N TYR A 255 0.21 9.32 -9.13
CA TYR A 255 1.51 9.97 -9.30
C TYR A 255 2.63 9.13 -8.69
N GLY A 256 2.42 8.63 -7.46
CA GLY A 256 3.41 7.87 -6.73
C GLY A 256 3.80 6.58 -7.45
N TYR A 257 2.81 5.81 -7.89
CA TYR A 257 3.07 4.61 -8.68
C TYR A 257 3.87 4.92 -9.94
N GLY A 258 3.46 5.95 -10.70
CA GLY A 258 4.15 6.36 -11.93
C GLY A 258 5.59 6.86 -11.70
N GLN A 259 5.95 7.34 -10.51
CA GLN A 259 7.33 7.71 -10.20
C GLN A 259 8.15 6.47 -9.79
N VAL A 260 7.62 5.64 -8.89
CA VAL A 260 8.30 4.45 -8.37
C VAL A 260 8.57 3.43 -9.49
N SER A 261 7.62 3.20 -10.39
CA SER A 261 7.74 2.28 -11.52
C SER A 261 8.81 2.67 -12.57
N LYS A 262 9.37 3.89 -12.49
CA LYS A 262 10.55 4.26 -13.30
C LYS A 262 11.84 3.64 -12.80
N LEU A 263 11.90 3.22 -11.54
CA LEU A 263 13.10 2.66 -10.90
C LEU A 263 12.92 1.21 -10.46
N LEU A 264 11.70 0.80 -10.15
CA LEU A 264 11.40 -0.51 -9.61
C LEU A 264 10.31 -1.20 -10.43
N ASN A 265 10.43 -2.50 -10.56
CA ASN A 265 9.41 -3.32 -11.19
C ASN A 265 8.28 -3.63 -10.21
N ASP A 266 7.05 -3.56 -10.67
CA ASP A 266 5.88 -3.98 -9.91
C ASP A 266 5.75 -5.51 -10.00
N ILE A 267 5.98 -6.18 -8.87
CA ILE A 267 5.95 -7.64 -8.79
C ILE A 267 4.58 -8.19 -9.22
N TYR A 268 3.49 -7.55 -8.80
CA TYR A 268 2.14 -7.99 -9.14
C TYR A 268 1.93 -8.08 -10.66
N THR A 269 2.31 -7.04 -11.40
CA THR A 269 2.11 -7.01 -12.85
C THR A 269 2.97 -8.02 -13.60
N GLN A 270 4.04 -8.51 -12.98
CA GLN A 270 4.98 -9.47 -13.56
C GLN A 270 4.70 -10.93 -13.19
N THR A 271 3.96 -11.18 -12.11
CA THR A 271 3.77 -12.54 -11.58
C THR A 271 2.32 -12.99 -11.50
N ASN A 272 1.36 -12.06 -11.58
CA ASN A 272 -0.05 -12.37 -11.39
C ASN A 272 -0.88 -12.12 -12.66
N PHE A 273 -2.06 -12.73 -12.70
CA PHE A 273 -3.05 -12.52 -13.75
C PHE A 273 -4.33 -11.89 -13.15
N GLY A 274 -4.87 -10.87 -13.83
CA GLY A 274 -6.13 -10.26 -13.44
C GLY A 274 -5.98 -8.98 -12.62
N ILE A 275 -7.01 -8.65 -11.84
CA ILE A 275 -7.07 -7.48 -10.95
C ILE A 275 -7.10 -7.96 -9.51
N GLU A 276 -6.23 -7.41 -8.69
CA GLU A 276 -6.16 -7.71 -7.27
C GLU A 276 -6.42 -6.47 -6.42
N THR A 277 -6.85 -6.69 -5.19
CA THR A 277 -7.04 -5.66 -4.18
C THR A 277 -6.31 -6.05 -2.91
N THR A 278 -5.57 -5.13 -2.31
CA THR A 278 -4.93 -5.32 -1.00
C THR A 278 -5.71 -4.64 0.11
N TYR A 279 -6.51 -3.63 -0.22
CA TYR A 279 -7.37 -2.96 0.73
C TYR A 279 -8.62 -3.80 1.06
N THR A 280 -8.78 -4.16 2.33
CA THR A 280 -9.89 -5.01 2.81
C THR A 280 -11.17 -4.24 3.18
N GLY A 281 -11.21 -2.91 2.98
CA GLY A 281 -12.37 -2.08 3.21
C GLY A 281 -13.48 -2.29 2.16
N LYS A 282 -14.70 -1.81 2.45
CA LYS A 282 -15.85 -2.01 1.56
C LYS A 282 -15.75 -1.25 0.24
N PHE A 283 -15.11 -0.07 0.24
CA PHE A 283 -14.96 0.76 -0.95
C PHE A 283 -13.89 1.84 -0.74
N PRO A 284 -13.16 2.19 -1.79
CA PRO A 284 -12.94 1.41 -3.01
C PRO A 284 -11.94 0.27 -2.78
N ALA A 285 -12.21 -0.90 -3.36
CA ALA A 285 -11.28 -2.01 -3.33
C ALA A 285 -10.14 -1.76 -4.33
N TYR A 286 -8.97 -1.35 -3.85
CA TYR A 286 -7.79 -1.08 -4.66
C TYR A 286 -6.58 -1.84 -4.12
N ARG A 287 -5.62 -2.09 -4.99
CA ARG A 287 -4.26 -2.44 -4.60
C ARG A 287 -3.56 -1.15 -4.20
N ILE A 288 -3.25 -1.01 -2.93
CA ILE A 288 -2.62 0.18 -2.34
C ILE A 288 -1.28 -0.14 -1.67
N ASP A 289 -0.91 -1.42 -1.62
CA ASP A 289 0.34 -1.95 -1.06
C ASP A 289 1.26 -2.46 -2.16
#